data_07945753881e6466dc4fdd8a6d0f0403
#
_entry.id   07945753881e6466dc4fdd8a6d0f0403
#
_cell.length_a   1.000
_cell.length_b   1.000
_cell.length_c   1.000
_cell.angle_alpha   90.00
_cell.angle_beta   90.00
_cell.angle_gamma   90.00
#
_symmetry.space_group_name_H-M   'P 1'
#
loop_
_entity.id
_entity.type
_entity.pdbx_description
1 polymer ?
#
loop_
_entity_poly.entity_id
_entity_poly.type
_entity_poly.pdbx_seq_one_letter_code
_entity_poly.pdbx_strand_id
1 'polypeptide(L)'
;MLKETGFVKGIENYSRYLTDREPGEQPATLIDYFPDDWLLLVDESHMTLPQVRGMYNGDRARKEVLVEHGFRLPSALDNRPLRFDEFDQHIHQAIYVSATPGDYEIAHSPKPAEQLIRPTGLLDPPIEVRPTEGRLMI
;
A
#
# COMPACT_ATOMS: atom_id res chain seq x y z
N MET A 1 17.02 27.98 -1.73
CA MET A 1 16.85 26.56 -1.27
C MET A 1 16.74 25.59 -2.43
N LEU A 2 15.63 25.48 -3.19
CA LEU A 2 15.54 24.45 -4.26
C LEU A 2 16.66 24.57 -5.32
N LYS A 3 17.01 25.80 -5.75
CA LYS A 3 18.10 26.05 -6.71
C LYS A 3 19.50 25.76 -6.14
N GLU A 4 19.67 25.82 -4.83
CA GLU A 4 20.97 25.67 -4.15
C GLU A 4 21.21 24.25 -3.68
N THR A 5 20.16 23.60 -3.16
CA THR A 5 20.24 22.27 -2.54
C THR A 5 19.65 21.15 -3.40
N GLY A 6 18.92 21.49 -4.45
CA GLY A 6 18.17 20.53 -5.28
C GLY A 6 16.98 19.88 -4.57
N PHE A 7 16.70 20.27 -3.32
CA PHE A 7 15.66 19.66 -2.50
C PHE A 7 14.91 20.70 -1.65
N VAL A 8 13.61 20.48 -1.50
CA VAL A 8 12.76 21.19 -0.53
C VAL A 8 11.75 20.20 0.03
N LYS A 9 11.68 20.08 1.35
CA LYS A 9 10.72 19.23 2.03
C LYS A 9 9.29 19.61 1.67
N GLY A 10 8.49 18.65 1.22
CA GLY A 10 7.09 18.85 0.83
C GLY A 10 6.89 19.15 -0.66
N ILE A 11 7.96 19.31 -1.46
CA ILE A 11 7.86 19.54 -2.91
C ILE A 11 7.21 18.33 -3.62
N GLU A 12 7.35 17.13 -3.06
CA GLU A 12 6.74 15.89 -3.56
C GLU A 12 5.22 16.00 -3.67
N ASN A 13 4.58 16.80 -2.83
CA ASN A 13 3.13 17.05 -2.91
C ASN A 13 2.71 17.72 -4.23
N TYR A 14 3.66 18.29 -4.95
CA TYR A 14 3.45 19.04 -6.19
C TYR A 14 4.15 18.40 -7.39
N SER A 15 4.44 17.10 -7.30
CA SER A 15 5.12 16.31 -8.36
C SER A 15 4.41 16.36 -9.70
N ARG A 16 3.09 16.55 -9.73
CA ARG A 16 2.31 16.70 -10.95
C ARG A 16 2.91 17.73 -11.91
N TYR A 17 3.32 18.89 -11.40
CA TYR A 17 3.92 19.95 -12.22
C TYR A 17 5.33 19.64 -12.73
N LEU A 18 6.01 18.69 -12.11
CA LEU A 18 7.35 18.24 -12.53
C LEU A 18 7.30 17.14 -13.58
N THR A 19 6.13 16.50 -13.72
CA THR A 19 5.92 15.37 -14.62
C THR A 19 4.88 15.63 -15.71
N ASP A 20 4.44 16.90 -15.87
CA ASP A 20 3.45 17.36 -16.84
C ASP A 20 2.15 16.53 -16.88
N ARG A 21 1.71 16.05 -15.71
CA ARG A 21 0.46 15.28 -15.56
C ARG A 21 -0.76 16.20 -15.45
N GLU A 22 -1.86 15.72 -15.98
CA GLU A 22 -3.16 16.38 -15.83
C GLU A 22 -3.73 16.21 -14.41
N PRO A 23 -4.64 17.11 -13.97
CA PRO A 23 -5.33 16.95 -12.70
C PRO A 23 -6.07 15.61 -12.60
N GLY A 24 -5.84 14.86 -11.51
CA GLY A 24 -6.46 13.55 -11.28
C GLY A 24 -5.80 12.37 -11.97
N GLU A 25 -4.84 12.60 -12.85
CA GLU A 25 -4.06 11.54 -13.50
C GLU A 25 -3.28 10.73 -12.46
N GLN A 26 -3.11 9.42 -12.71
CA GLN A 26 -2.39 8.56 -11.79
C GLN A 26 -0.91 8.96 -11.70
N PRO A 27 -0.32 8.96 -10.51
CA PRO A 27 1.10 9.22 -10.35
C PRO A 27 1.94 8.02 -10.78
N ALA A 28 3.16 8.28 -11.24
CA ALA A 28 4.16 7.24 -11.39
C ALA A 28 4.54 6.67 -10.00
N THR A 29 4.71 5.36 -9.95
CA THR A 29 5.04 4.60 -8.74
C THR A 29 6.28 3.74 -8.98
N LEU A 30 6.76 3.05 -7.94
CA LEU A 30 7.86 2.10 -8.08
C LEU A 30 7.53 0.96 -9.05
N ILE A 31 6.25 0.60 -9.19
CA ILE A 31 5.79 -0.45 -10.10
C ILE A 31 6.13 -0.12 -11.55
N ASP A 32 6.06 1.15 -11.94
CA ASP A 32 6.33 1.60 -13.31
C ASP A 32 7.80 1.44 -13.74
N TYR A 33 8.71 1.12 -12.80
CA TYR A 33 10.12 0.84 -13.09
C TYR A 33 10.43 -0.63 -13.35
N PHE A 34 9.46 -1.54 -13.13
CA PHE A 34 9.64 -2.95 -13.43
C PHE A 34 9.39 -3.23 -14.92
N PRO A 35 10.01 -4.27 -15.50
CA PRO A 35 9.67 -4.73 -16.84
C PRO A 35 8.25 -5.29 -16.88
N ASP A 36 7.65 -5.40 -18.08
CA ASP A 36 6.25 -5.81 -18.24
C ASP A 36 5.95 -7.23 -17.72
N ASP A 37 6.95 -8.10 -17.63
CA ASP A 37 6.84 -9.50 -17.22
C ASP A 37 7.16 -9.75 -15.73
N TRP A 38 7.01 -8.73 -14.89
CA TRP A 38 7.25 -8.87 -13.45
C TRP A 38 6.21 -9.73 -12.73
N LEU A 39 6.62 -10.35 -11.63
CA LEU A 39 5.78 -11.15 -10.75
C LEU A 39 5.58 -10.45 -9.41
N LEU A 40 4.33 -10.24 -9.01
CA LEU A 40 3.98 -9.72 -7.69
C LEU A 40 3.83 -10.87 -6.69
N LEU A 41 4.53 -10.78 -5.56
CA LEU A 41 4.31 -11.65 -4.40
C LEU A 41 3.71 -10.81 -3.27
N VAL A 42 2.54 -11.19 -2.80
CA VAL A 42 1.85 -10.49 -1.71
C VAL A 42 1.80 -11.41 -0.49
N ASP A 43 2.62 -11.10 0.50
CA ASP A 43 2.61 -11.80 1.77
C ASP A 43 1.51 -11.24 2.68
N GLU A 44 0.93 -12.10 3.52
CA GLU A 44 -0.23 -11.77 4.37
C GLU A 44 -1.31 -11.03 3.58
N SER A 45 -1.65 -11.56 2.42
CA SER A 45 -2.50 -10.88 1.43
C SER A 45 -3.86 -10.46 1.98
N HIS A 46 -4.44 -11.25 2.89
CA HIS A 46 -5.69 -10.94 3.58
C HIS A 46 -5.63 -9.62 4.40
N MET A 47 -4.44 -9.17 4.78
CA MET A 47 -4.21 -7.88 5.45
C MET A 47 -3.72 -6.82 4.45
N THR A 48 -2.80 -7.19 3.58
CA THR A 48 -2.13 -6.27 2.65
C THR A 48 -3.09 -5.69 1.63
N LEU A 49 -3.93 -6.51 1.01
CA LEU A 49 -4.85 -6.02 -0.04
C LEU A 49 -5.93 -5.05 0.47
N PRO A 50 -6.57 -5.28 1.63
CA PRO A 50 -7.45 -4.27 2.24
C PRO A 50 -6.74 -2.95 2.57
N GLN A 51 -5.48 -3.00 3.00
CA GLN A 51 -4.68 -1.79 3.25
C GLN A 51 -4.42 -1.02 1.96
N VAL A 52 -3.98 -1.70 0.90
CA VAL A 52 -3.78 -1.07 -0.42
C VAL A 52 -5.08 -0.43 -0.91
N ARG A 53 -6.21 -1.12 -0.75
CA ARG A 53 -7.53 -0.59 -1.11
C ARG A 53 -7.92 0.66 -0.33
N GLY A 54 -7.55 0.73 0.95
CA GLY A 54 -7.84 1.86 1.83
C GLY A 54 -6.91 3.07 1.65
N MET A 55 -5.72 2.90 1.08
CA MET A 55 -4.69 3.93 1.00
C MET A 55 -5.16 5.21 0.32
N TYR A 56 -5.80 5.09 -0.84
CA TYR A 56 -6.27 6.24 -1.61
C TYR A 56 -7.27 7.09 -0.81
N ASN A 57 -8.29 6.47 -0.26
CA ASN A 57 -9.34 7.19 0.48
C ASN A 57 -8.80 7.84 1.76
N GLY A 58 -7.91 7.16 2.47
CA GLY A 58 -7.26 7.69 3.67
C GLY A 58 -6.38 8.90 3.39
N ASP A 59 -5.55 8.83 2.33
CA ASP A 59 -4.70 9.97 1.91
C ASP A 59 -5.55 11.15 1.43
N ARG A 60 -6.57 10.87 0.63
CA ARG A 60 -7.49 11.88 0.09
C ARG A 60 -8.21 12.63 1.20
N ALA A 61 -8.86 11.93 2.13
CA ALA A 61 -9.58 12.54 3.23
C ALA A 61 -8.68 13.48 4.07
N ARG A 62 -7.47 13.01 4.38
CA ARG A 62 -6.48 13.84 5.09
C ARG A 62 -6.10 15.09 4.31
N LYS A 63 -5.85 14.97 3.01
CA LYS A 63 -5.41 16.10 2.17
C LYS A 63 -6.53 17.09 1.90
N GLU A 64 -7.77 16.64 1.75
CA GLU A 64 -8.93 17.52 1.60
C GLU A 64 -9.05 18.49 2.78
N VAL A 65 -8.90 18.00 4.01
CA VAL A 65 -8.88 18.85 5.21
C VAL A 65 -7.72 19.85 5.18
N LEU A 66 -6.53 19.42 4.76
CA LEU A 66 -5.36 20.32 4.66
C LEU A 66 -5.54 21.40 3.60
N VAL A 67 -6.20 21.09 2.49
CA VAL A 67 -6.51 22.05 1.42
C VAL A 67 -7.59 23.03 1.88
N GLU A 68 -8.66 22.53 2.49
CA GLU A 68 -9.76 23.35 3.01
C GLU A 68 -9.27 24.40 4.02
N HIS A 69 -8.33 24.02 4.89
CA HIS A 69 -7.75 24.92 5.89
C HIS A 69 -6.52 25.72 5.39
N GLY A 70 -6.19 25.65 4.11
CA GLY A 70 -5.11 26.43 3.50
C GLY A 70 -3.68 25.94 3.81
N PHE A 71 -3.52 24.76 4.40
CA PHE A 71 -2.20 24.16 4.67
C PHE A 71 -1.57 23.52 3.44
N ARG A 72 -2.35 23.23 2.40
CA ARG A 72 -1.90 22.67 1.11
C ARG A 72 -2.66 23.33 -0.05
N LEU A 73 -2.02 23.38 -1.21
CA LEU A 73 -2.69 23.75 -2.45
C LEU A 73 -3.54 22.58 -2.98
N PRO A 74 -4.62 22.83 -3.74
CA PRO A 74 -5.47 21.79 -4.31
C PRO A 74 -4.71 20.71 -5.09
N SER A 75 -3.64 21.08 -5.79
CA SER A 75 -2.80 20.15 -6.56
C SER A 75 -2.05 19.12 -5.69
N ALA A 76 -2.01 19.28 -4.37
CA ALA A 76 -1.48 18.25 -3.48
C ALA A 76 -2.31 16.95 -3.49
N LEU A 77 -3.58 17.04 -3.92
CA LEU A 77 -4.46 15.88 -4.11
C LEU A 77 -3.98 14.95 -5.24
N ASP A 78 -3.19 15.46 -6.19
CA ASP A 78 -2.69 14.69 -7.32
C ASP A 78 -1.40 13.89 -6.99
N ASN A 79 -0.73 14.19 -5.88
CA ASN A 79 0.31 13.32 -5.31
C ASN A 79 -0.34 12.33 -4.35
N ARG A 80 -0.80 11.24 -4.85
CA ARG A 80 -1.68 10.29 -4.17
C ARG A 80 -1.24 8.84 -4.38
N PRO A 81 -1.62 7.91 -3.49
CA PRO A 81 -1.54 6.49 -3.81
C PRO A 81 -2.39 6.15 -5.05
N LEU A 82 -2.06 5.05 -5.69
CA LEU A 82 -2.94 4.46 -6.71
C LEU A 82 -4.30 4.12 -6.09
N ARG A 83 -5.34 4.25 -6.87
CA ARG A 83 -6.62 3.59 -6.55
C ARG A 83 -6.46 2.08 -6.70
N PHE A 84 -7.34 1.32 -6.08
CA PHE A 84 -7.21 -0.14 -6.14
C PHE A 84 -7.36 -0.70 -7.57
N ASP A 85 -8.25 -0.11 -8.35
CA ASP A 85 -8.44 -0.45 -9.77
C ASP A 85 -7.21 -0.10 -10.63
N GLU A 86 -6.54 1.03 -10.34
CA GLU A 86 -5.29 1.39 -10.99
C GLU A 86 -4.16 0.41 -10.61
N PHE A 87 -4.06 0.06 -9.32
CA PHE A 87 -3.11 -0.94 -8.85
C PHE A 87 -3.34 -2.31 -9.51
N ASP A 88 -4.59 -2.74 -9.59
CA ASP A 88 -4.97 -4.03 -10.18
C ASP A 88 -4.59 -4.12 -11.67
N GLN A 89 -4.70 -3.01 -12.40
CA GLN A 89 -4.29 -2.94 -13.82
C GLN A 89 -2.79 -3.13 -14.06
N HIS A 90 -1.95 -2.86 -13.07
CA HIS A 90 -0.50 -3.10 -13.15
C HIS A 90 -0.12 -4.56 -12.91
N ILE A 91 -1.06 -5.37 -12.40
CA ILE A 91 -0.77 -6.76 -12.04
C ILE A 91 -1.04 -7.68 -13.21
N HIS A 92 0.02 -8.29 -13.74
CA HIS A 92 -0.08 -9.31 -14.78
C HIS A 92 -0.02 -10.72 -14.21
N GLN A 93 0.84 -10.91 -13.21
CA GLN A 93 1.02 -12.18 -12.52
C GLN A 93 1.18 -11.91 -11.02
N ALA A 94 0.44 -12.67 -10.19
CA ALA A 94 0.55 -12.53 -8.74
C ALA A 94 0.51 -13.89 -8.03
N ILE A 95 1.21 -13.95 -6.91
CA ILE A 95 1.12 -15.02 -5.91
C ILE A 95 0.67 -14.39 -4.61
N TYR A 96 -0.48 -14.79 -4.12
CA TYR A 96 -1.01 -14.36 -2.83
C TYR A 96 -0.68 -15.42 -1.78
N VAL A 97 -0.03 -15.00 -0.69
CA VAL A 97 0.33 -15.89 0.43
C VAL A 97 -0.47 -15.47 1.66
N SER A 98 -1.21 -16.39 2.23
CA SER A 98 -2.01 -16.14 3.43
C SER A 98 -2.40 -17.45 4.11
N ALA A 99 -2.44 -17.46 5.44
CA ALA A 99 -3.06 -18.54 6.21
C ALA A 99 -4.60 -18.48 6.16
N THR A 100 -5.16 -17.31 5.89
CA THR A 100 -6.61 -17.04 5.86
C THR A 100 -6.94 -16.15 4.65
N PRO A 101 -6.88 -16.67 3.41
CA PRO A 101 -7.13 -15.87 2.21
C PRO A 101 -8.52 -15.26 2.24
N GLY A 102 -8.61 -14.02 1.76
CA GLY A 102 -9.87 -13.28 1.66
C GLY A 102 -10.60 -13.53 0.33
N ASP A 103 -11.77 -12.91 0.19
CA ASP A 103 -12.63 -13.10 -0.98
C ASP A 103 -11.96 -12.68 -2.29
N TYR A 104 -11.11 -11.65 -2.24
CA TYR A 104 -10.40 -11.17 -3.42
C TYR A 104 -9.44 -12.22 -3.96
N GLU A 105 -8.59 -12.79 -3.09
CA GLU A 105 -7.61 -13.81 -3.47
C GLU A 105 -8.31 -15.05 -4.00
N ILE A 106 -9.38 -15.49 -3.34
CA ILE A 106 -10.16 -16.65 -3.77
C ILE A 106 -10.78 -16.42 -5.15
N ALA A 107 -11.35 -15.23 -5.38
CA ALA A 107 -11.99 -14.88 -6.65
C ALA A 107 -10.99 -14.77 -7.82
N HIS A 108 -9.73 -14.37 -7.56
CA HIS A 108 -8.69 -14.15 -8.58
C HIS A 108 -7.70 -15.31 -8.71
N SER A 109 -7.84 -16.36 -7.90
CA SER A 109 -6.97 -17.54 -7.94
C SER A 109 -7.68 -18.72 -8.59
N PRO A 110 -7.21 -19.21 -9.74
CA PRO A 110 -7.83 -20.34 -10.40
C PRO A 110 -7.67 -21.65 -9.62
N LYS A 111 -6.61 -21.74 -8.81
CA LYS A 111 -6.33 -22.93 -7.99
C LYS A 111 -5.51 -22.52 -6.76
N PRO A 112 -6.07 -22.58 -5.55
CA PRO A 112 -5.30 -22.44 -4.32
C PRO A 112 -4.38 -23.65 -4.11
N ALA A 113 -3.18 -23.40 -3.61
CA ALA A 113 -2.25 -24.43 -3.14
C ALA A 113 -2.16 -24.35 -1.61
N GLU A 114 -2.33 -25.48 -0.95
CA GLU A 114 -2.26 -25.56 0.51
C GLU A 114 -0.94 -26.19 0.95
N GLN A 115 -0.26 -25.55 1.89
CA GLN A 115 0.92 -26.08 2.55
C GLN A 115 0.61 -26.30 4.04
N LEU A 116 0.37 -27.52 4.44
CA LEU A 116 0.01 -27.89 5.81
C LEU A 116 1.22 -28.26 6.68
N ILE A 117 2.34 -28.59 6.04
CA ILE A 117 3.54 -29.05 6.76
C ILE A 117 4.53 -27.90 6.85
N ARG A 118 4.97 -27.59 8.09
CA ARG A 118 6.07 -26.66 8.34
C ARG A 118 7.41 -27.38 8.16
N PRO A 119 8.16 -27.15 7.08
CA PRO A 119 9.36 -27.93 6.78
C PRO A 119 10.53 -27.66 7.73
N THR A 120 10.52 -26.56 8.45
CA THR A 120 11.61 -26.15 9.35
C THR A 120 11.68 -26.95 10.66
N GLY A 121 10.64 -27.71 11.02
CA GLY A 121 10.55 -28.42 12.31
C GLY A 121 10.52 -27.49 13.54
N LEU A 122 10.47 -26.18 13.35
CA LEU A 122 10.34 -25.22 14.45
C LEU A 122 8.94 -25.29 15.05
N LEU A 123 8.89 -25.49 16.35
CA LEU A 123 7.63 -25.43 17.11
C LEU A 123 7.20 -23.97 17.29
N ASP A 124 5.90 -23.76 17.44
CA ASP A 124 5.38 -22.47 17.85
C ASP A 124 5.89 -22.10 19.24
N PRO A 125 6.15 -20.81 19.51
CA PRO A 125 6.60 -20.40 20.84
C PRO A 125 5.52 -20.71 21.88
N PRO A 126 5.90 -21.06 23.13
CA PRO A 126 4.93 -21.26 24.18
C PRO A 126 4.18 -19.96 24.46
N ILE A 127 2.85 -20.06 24.57
CA ILE A 127 1.98 -18.92 24.85
C ILE A 127 1.58 -18.96 26.33
N GLU A 128 1.89 -17.89 27.06
CA GLU A 128 1.43 -17.67 28.42
C GLU A 128 0.32 -16.62 28.44
N VAL A 129 -0.89 -17.01 28.80
CA VAL A 129 -2.02 -16.09 28.93
C VAL A 129 -2.02 -15.52 30.36
N ARG A 130 -1.90 -14.18 30.45
CA ARG A 130 -1.92 -13.47 31.75
C ARG A 130 -3.08 -12.47 31.78
N PRO A 131 -3.70 -12.25 32.96
CA PRO A 131 -4.69 -11.18 33.12
C PRO A 131 -4.10 -9.81 32.74
N THR A 132 -4.92 -8.92 32.23
CA THR A 132 -4.51 -7.54 31.89
C THR A 132 -4.53 -6.59 33.10
N GLU A 133 -5.27 -6.95 34.14
CA GLU A 133 -5.36 -6.15 35.37
C GLU A 133 -3.99 -6.06 36.06
N GLY A 134 -3.58 -4.86 36.44
CA GLY A 134 -2.33 -4.61 37.17
C GLY A 134 -1.07 -4.54 36.29
N ARG A 135 -1.15 -4.57 34.97
CA ARG A 135 0.00 -4.32 34.11
C ARG A 135 0.34 -2.83 34.06
N LEU A 136 1.46 -2.49 34.68
CA LEU A 136 2.16 -1.24 34.34
C LEU A 136 2.66 -1.38 32.90
N MET A 137 2.29 -0.41 32.05
CA MET A 137 2.95 -0.26 30.75
C MET A 137 4.44 0.00 31.03
N ILE A 138 5.28 -0.92 30.58
CA ILE A 138 6.73 -0.77 30.54
C ILE A 138 7.06 -0.08 29.22
#